data_d3640f89d69eae964eaeeec909a0364c
#
_entry.id   d3640f89d69eae964eaeeec909a0364c
#
_cell.length_a   1.000
_cell.length_b   1.000
_cell.length_c   1.000
_cell.angle_alpha   90.00
_cell.angle_beta   90.00
_cell.angle_gamma   90.00
#
_symmetry.space_group_name_H-M   'P 1'
#
loop_
_entity.id
_entity.type
_entity.pdbx_description
1 polymer ?
#
loop_
_entity_poly.entity_id
_entity_poly.type
_entity_poly.pdbx_seq_one_letter_code
_entity_poly.pdbx_strand_id
1 'polypeptide(L)'
;MIEWLREYAVLFVGVAGVGIAWGQWYTARTKLILDLYDKRRAVYSAFHGPIGDAVRQGRSDLANFFEYSKVLDEAKFLFGRDVLEYTKQIRDTLNRLGEASSMLQHGAEGLSEDERLAYLRRQRECMSELSEFWERLERLMAPKHGSHG
;
A
#
# COMPACT_ATOMS: atom_id res chain seq x y z
N MET A 1 -18.32 62.20 11.02
CA MET A 1 -18.62 61.06 11.86
C MET A 1 -19.00 59.78 11.08
N ILE A 2 -19.72 59.88 9.96
CA ILE A 2 -20.16 58.72 9.13
C ILE A 2 -19.04 58.15 8.29
N GLU A 3 -18.09 58.96 7.78
CA GLU A 3 -16.96 58.48 6.98
C GLU A 3 -15.98 57.65 7.78
N TRP A 4 -15.75 57.99 9.02
CA TRP A 4 -14.91 57.25 9.96
C TRP A 4 -15.46 55.85 10.24
N LEU A 5 -16.75 55.73 10.46
CA LEU A 5 -17.43 54.46 10.63
C LEU A 5 -17.34 53.53 9.39
N ARG A 6 -17.33 54.15 8.20
CA ARG A 6 -17.24 53.39 6.93
C ARG A 6 -15.86 52.79 6.71
N GLU A 7 -14.80 53.54 7.03
CA GLU A 7 -13.42 53.05 6.93
C GLU A 7 -13.14 51.86 7.88
N TYR A 8 -13.59 52.00 9.13
CA TYR A 8 -13.45 50.86 10.10
C TYR A 8 -14.30 49.66 9.72
N ALA A 9 -15.49 49.85 9.17
CA ALA A 9 -16.32 48.74 8.70
C ALA A 9 -15.66 47.96 7.57
N VAL A 10 -15.02 48.60 6.61
CA VAL A 10 -14.31 47.96 5.53
C VAL A 10 -13.09 47.16 6.06
N LEU A 11 -12.37 47.73 6.99
CA LEU A 11 -11.22 47.08 7.64
C LEU A 11 -11.65 45.84 8.47
N PHE A 12 -12.73 45.92 9.17
CA PHE A 12 -13.32 44.81 9.94
C PHE A 12 -13.78 43.67 9.03
N VAL A 13 -14.45 43.98 7.93
CA VAL A 13 -14.87 43.01 6.92
C VAL A 13 -13.67 42.32 6.29
N GLY A 14 -12.61 43.09 5.99
CA GLY A 14 -11.37 42.55 5.45
C GLY A 14 -10.69 41.57 6.41
N VAL A 15 -10.53 41.94 7.67
CA VAL A 15 -9.92 41.07 8.70
C VAL A 15 -10.77 39.82 8.95
N ALA A 16 -12.11 39.96 9.04
CA ALA A 16 -13.01 38.83 9.18
C ALA A 16 -12.92 37.87 7.97
N GLY A 17 -12.83 38.39 6.76
CA GLY A 17 -12.65 37.62 5.52
C GLY A 17 -11.35 36.81 5.51
N VAL A 18 -10.24 37.40 5.95
CA VAL A 18 -8.96 36.70 6.08
C VAL A 18 -9.04 35.59 7.14
N GLY A 19 -9.69 35.84 8.28
CA GLY A 19 -9.88 34.84 9.33
C GLY A 19 -10.68 33.62 8.87
N ILE A 20 -11.77 33.86 8.12
CA ILE A 20 -12.59 32.79 7.53
C ILE A 20 -11.80 32.00 6.49
N ALA A 21 -11.08 32.67 5.59
CA ALA A 21 -10.27 32.03 4.57
C ALA A 21 -9.16 31.16 5.19
N TRP A 22 -8.52 31.63 6.25
CA TRP A 22 -7.53 30.87 7.00
C TRP A 22 -8.13 29.63 7.65
N GLY A 23 -9.28 29.75 8.30
CA GLY A 23 -10.00 28.63 8.91
C GLY A 23 -10.41 27.57 7.88
N GLN A 24 -10.91 28.00 6.72
CA GLN A 24 -11.26 27.12 5.62
C GLN A 24 -10.03 26.39 5.07
N TRP A 25 -8.91 27.08 4.85
CA TRP A 25 -7.66 26.48 4.39
C TRP A 25 -7.13 25.46 5.38
N TYR A 26 -7.14 25.75 6.69
CA TYR A 26 -6.70 24.84 7.73
C TYR A 26 -7.56 23.57 7.77
N THR A 27 -8.87 23.72 7.72
CA THR A 27 -9.84 22.61 7.70
C THR A 27 -9.66 21.74 6.45
N ALA A 28 -9.51 22.36 5.27
CA ALA A 28 -9.30 21.64 4.02
C ALA A 28 -7.98 20.84 4.02
N ARG A 29 -6.92 21.41 4.57
CA ARG A 29 -5.62 20.73 4.72
C ARG A 29 -5.71 19.52 5.65
N THR A 30 -6.37 19.67 6.79
CA THR A 30 -6.56 18.58 7.75
C THR A 30 -7.38 17.45 7.14
N LYS A 31 -8.45 17.79 6.43
CA LYS A 31 -9.29 16.83 5.73
C LYS A 31 -8.52 16.04 4.67
N LEU A 32 -7.68 16.73 3.87
CA LEU A 32 -6.83 16.08 2.88
C LEU A 32 -5.87 15.06 3.49
N ILE A 33 -5.27 15.37 4.65
CA ILE A 33 -4.36 14.46 5.35
C ILE A 33 -5.12 13.22 5.84
N LEU A 34 -6.32 13.40 6.39
CA LEU A 34 -7.17 12.30 6.83
C LEU A 34 -7.62 11.42 5.66
N ASP A 35 -8.06 12.02 4.56
CA ASP A 35 -8.46 11.30 3.35
C ASP A 35 -7.30 10.45 2.77
N LEU A 36 -6.08 10.99 2.78
CA LEU A 36 -4.89 10.25 2.36
C LEU A 36 -4.56 9.11 3.31
N TYR A 37 -4.71 9.31 4.61
CA TYR A 37 -4.50 8.26 5.60
C TYR A 37 -5.50 7.11 5.43
N ASP A 38 -6.78 7.45 5.28
CA ASP A 38 -7.84 6.45 5.08
C ASP A 38 -7.63 5.66 3.79
N LYS A 39 -7.25 6.32 2.70
CA LYS A 39 -6.90 5.66 1.43
C LYS A 39 -5.70 4.71 1.57
N ARG A 40 -4.64 5.16 2.25
CA ARG A 40 -3.46 4.31 2.52
C ARG A 40 -3.83 3.09 3.35
N ARG A 41 -4.66 3.28 4.37
CA ARG A 41 -5.15 2.18 5.21
C ARG A 41 -6.01 1.20 4.42
N ALA A 42 -6.89 1.68 3.55
CA ALA A 42 -7.71 0.85 2.69
C ALA A 42 -6.86 -0.02 1.74
N VAL A 43 -5.86 0.56 1.08
CA VAL A 43 -4.93 -0.18 0.21
C VAL A 43 -4.09 -1.17 1.01
N TYR A 44 -3.59 -0.78 2.19
CA TYR A 44 -2.89 -1.68 3.10
C TYR A 44 -3.76 -2.90 3.46
N SER A 45 -5.02 -2.67 3.83
CA SER A 45 -5.96 -3.74 4.15
C SER A 45 -6.28 -4.63 2.94
N ALA A 46 -6.32 -4.06 1.74
CA ALA A 46 -6.60 -4.80 0.51
C ALA A 46 -5.51 -5.81 0.14
N PHE A 47 -4.26 -5.62 0.58
CA PHE A 47 -3.21 -6.62 0.42
C PHE A 47 -3.43 -7.88 1.27
N HIS A 48 -4.25 -7.81 2.33
CA HIS A 48 -4.50 -8.94 3.23
C HIS A 48 -5.17 -10.13 2.55
N GLY A 49 -6.13 -9.87 1.65
CA GLY A 49 -6.83 -10.93 0.91
C GLY A 49 -5.86 -11.83 0.14
N PRO A 50 -5.25 -11.32 -0.93
CA PRO A 50 -4.42 -12.14 -1.82
C PRO A 50 -3.21 -12.78 -1.13
N ILE A 51 -2.55 -12.06 -0.22
CA ILE A 51 -1.38 -12.60 0.49
C ILE A 51 -1.81 -13.63 1.55
N GLY A 52 -2.84 -13.31 2.34
CA GLY A 52 -3.35 -14.23 3.35
C GLY A 52 -3.85 -15.53 2.74
N ASP A 53 -4.52 -15.46 1.60
CA ASP A 53 -4.98 -16.63 0.86
C ASP A 53 -3.82 -17.45 0.30
N ALA A 54 -2.81 -16.80 -0.30
CA ALA A 54 -1.62 -17.47 -0.79
C ALA A 54 -0.86 -18.19 0.34
N VAL A 55 -0.68 -17.54 1.49
CA VAL A 55 -0.02 -18.13 2.66
C VAL A 55 -0.84 -19.30 3.23
N ARG A 56 -2.15 -19.13 3.40
CA ARG A 56 -3.02 -20.19 3.97
C ARG A 56 -3.11 -21.42 3.07
N GLN A 57 -3.17 -21.23 1.75
CA GLN A 57 -3.30 -22.32 0.79
C GLN A 57 -1.95 -22.93 0.38
N GLY A 58 -0.83 -22.25 0.68
CA GLY A 58 0.51 -22.65 0.22
C GLY A 58 0.69 -22.55 -1.30
N ARG A 59 -0.20 -21.81 -1.97
CA ARG A 59 -0.22 -21.62 -3.42
C ARG A 59 -0.77 -20.25 -3.79
N SER A 60 -0.39 -19.76 -4.96
CA SER A 60 -1.00 -18.60 -5.57
C SER A 60 -1.63 -19.00 -6.89
N ASP A 61 -2.89 -18.62 -7.10
CA ASP A 61 -3.57 -18.78 -8.37
C ASP A 61 -3.61 -17.47 -9.16
N LEU A 62 -4.11 -17.53 -10.38
CA LEU A 62 -4.23 -16.34 -11.23
C LEU A 62 -5.15 -15.28 -10.62
N ALA A 63 -6.19 -15.69 -9.89
CA ALA A 63 -7.11 -14.75 -9.25
C ALA A 63 -6.40 -13.95 -8.16
N ASN A 64 -5.64 -14.59 -7.28
CA ASN A 64 -4.83 -13.93 -6.26
C ASN A 64 -3.79 -12.98 -6.86
N PHE A 65 -3.15 -13.40 -7.96
CA PHE A 65 -2.17 -12.57 -8.66
C PHE A 65 -2.81 -11.31 -9.26
N PHE A 66 -3.96 -11.44 -9.92
CA PHE A 66 -4.66 -10.29 -10.50
C PHE A 66 -5.22 -9.35 -9.44
N GLU A 67 -5.78 -9.90 -8.35
CA GLU A 67 -6.27 -9.10 -7.23
C GLU A 67 -5.14 -8.30 -6.59
N TYR A 68 -4.01 -8.94 -6.33
CA TYR A 68 -2.83 -8.25 -5.82
C TYR A 68 -2.33 -7.15 -6.77
N SER A 69 -2.28 -7.44 -8.07
CA SER A 69 -1.83 -6.48 -9.09
C SER A 69 -2.73 -5.26 -9.17
N LYS A 70 -4.05 -5.43 -9.01
CA LYS A 70 -5.00 -4.32 -8.94
C LYS A 70 -4.74 -3.42 -7.73
N VAL A 71 -4.53 -4.02 -6.55
CA VAL A 71 -4.20 -3.25 -5.34
C VAL A 71 -2.86 -2.51 -5.50
N LEU A 72 -1.88 -3.14 -6.15
CA LEU A 72 -0.60 -2.52 -6.46
C LEU A 72 -0.74 -1.30 -7.37
N ASP A 73 -1.63 -1.33 -8.34
CA ASP A 73 -1.88 -0.19 -9.23
C ASP A 73 -2.48 1.00 -8.48
N GLU A 74 -3.36 0.77 -7.51
CA GLU A 74 -3.87 1.81 -6.61
C GLU A 74 -2.78 2.35 -5.68
N ALA A 75 -1.87 1.50 -5.22
CA ALA A 75 -0.78 1.87 -4.32
C ALA A 75 0.24 2.84 -4.94
N LYS A 76 0.40 2.84 -6.27
CA LYS A 76 1.40 3.67 -6.98
C LYS A 76 1.29 5.17 -6.66
N PHE A 77 0.07 5.66 -6.40
CA PHE A 77 -0.20 7.07 -6.14
C PHE A 77 -0.17 7.44 -4.65
N LEU A 78 -0.15 6.45 -3.77
CA LEU A 78 -0.32 6.64 -2.34
C LEU A 78 0.96 6.41 -1.53
N PHE A 79 1.89 5.62 -2.06
CA PHE A 79 3.09 5.20 -1.35
C PHE A 79 4.37 5.67 -2.04
N GLY A 80 5.45 5.77 -1.26
CA GLY A 80 6.76 6.10 -1.75
C GLY A 80 7.41 4.98 -2.56
N ARG A 81 8.50 5.31 -3.25
CA ARG A 81 9.23 4.37 -4.12
C ARG A 81 9.64 3.08 -3.40
N ASP A 82 10.13 3.20 -2.17
CA ASP A 82 10.62 2.05 -1.38
C ASP A 82 9.50 1.02 -1.15
N VAL A 83 8.28 1.49 -0.82
CA VAL A 83 7.11 0.64 -0.64
C VAL A 83 6.69 0.01 -1.97
N LEU A 84 6.69 0.80 -3.05
CA LEU A 84 6.33 0.30 -4.39
C LEU A 84 7.30 -0.76 -4.90
N GLU A 85 8.59 -0.60 -4.70
CA GLU A 85 9.60 -1.59 -5.10
C GLU A 85 9.41 -2.88 -4.32
N TYR A 86 9.17 -2.78 -3.02
CA TYR A 86 8.91 -3.95 -2.20
C TYR A 86 7.62 -4.68 -2.59
N THR A 87 6.53 -3.96 -2.80
CA THR A 87 5.25 -4.56 -3.22
C THR A 87 5.32 -5.21 -4.60
N LYS A 88 6.15 -4.68 -5.52
CA LYS A 88 6.45 -5.34 -6.79
C LYS A 88 7.23 -6.65 -6.61
N GLN A 89 8.23 -6.68 -5.71
CA GLN A 89 8.95 -7.92 -5.39
C GLN A 89 7.99 -9.00 -4.87
N ILE A 90 7.03 -8.63 -4.04
CA ILE A 90 6.01 -9.56 -3.53
C ILE A 90 5.09 -10.07 -4.65
N ARG A 91 4.72 -9.22 -5.61
CA ARG A 91 3.98 -9.67 -6.80
C ARG A 91 4.76 -10.75 -7.56
N ASP A 92 6.06 -10.54 -7.75
CA ASP A 92 6.92 -11.50 -8.43
C ASP A 92 7.07 -12.80 -7.60
N THR A 93 7.06 -12.70 -6.27
CA THR A 93 7.04 -13.85 -5.37
C THR A 93 5.73 -14.64 -5.48
N LEU A 94 4.58 -13.95 -5.57
CA LEU A 94 3.28 -14.60 -5.82
C LEU A 94 3.26 -15.34 -7.18
N ASN A 95 3.84 -14.76 -8.21
CA ASN A 95 3.96 -15.40 -9.52
C ASN A 95 4.83 -16.67 -9.45
N ARG A 96 6.01 -16.59 -8.82
CA ARG A 96 6.91 -17.74 -8.61
C ARG A 96 6.24 -18.85 -7.78
N LEU A 97 5.46 -18.47 -6.77
CA LEU A 97 4.68 -19.41 -5.96
C LEU A 97 3.62 -20.11 -6.82
N GLY A 98 2.92 -19.36 -7.67
CA GLY A 98 1.92 -19.88 -8.60
C GLY A 98 2.51 -20.88 -9.57
N GLU A 99 3.64 -20.55 -10.19
CA GLU A 99 4.38 -21.46 -11.10
C GLU A 99 4.81 -22.75 -10.38
N ALA A 100 5.46 -22.62 -9.22
CA ALA A 100 5.90 -23.78 -8.46
C ALA A 100 4.74 -24.68 -8.03
N SER A 101 3.64 -24.08 -7.57
CA SER A 101 2.42 -24.82 -7.17
C SER A 101 1.77 -25.52 -8.34
N SER A 102 1.69 -24.86 -9.50
CA SER A 102 1.10 -25.45 -10.72
C SER A 102 1.91 -26.64 -11.21
N MET A 103 3.25 -26.53 -11.22
CA MET A 103 4.13 -27.63 -11.64
C MET A 103 4.02 -28.83 -10.68
N LEU A 104 3.91 -28.59 -9.39
CA LEU A 104 3.74 -29.67 -8.39
C LEU A 104 2.37 -30.36 -8.47
N GLN A 105 1.32 -29.64 -8.90
CA GLN A 105 -0.03 -30.18 -8.98
C GLN A 105 -0.33 -30.85 -10.33
N HIS A 106 0.09 -30.25 -11.42
CA HIS A 106 -0.31 -30.67 -12.77
C HIS A 106 0.84 -31.28 -13.59
N GLY A 107 2.08 -31.01 -13.22
CA GLY A 107 3.27 -31.49 -13.89
C GLY A 107 3.93 -32.70 -13.21
N ALA A 108 3.36 -33.18 -12.10
CA ALA A 108 3.98 -34.19 -11.24
C ALA A 108 4.33 -35.52 -11.94
N GLU A 109 3.57 -35.90 -12.97
CA GLU A 109 3.81 -37.14 -13.74
C GLU A 109 5.04 -37.09 -14.67
N GLY A 110 5.52 -35.89 -15.00
CA GLY A 110 6.65 -35.68 -15.91
C GLY A 110 7.93 -35.16 -15.26
N LEU A 111 7.89 -34.81 -13.96
CA LEU A 111 9.03 -34.25 -13.24
C LEU A 111 9.94 -35.34 -12.68
N SER A 112 11.25 -35.15 -12.85
CA SER A 112 12.25 -35.94 -12.10
C SER A 112 12.18 -35.60 -10.60
N GLU A 113 12.72 -36.48 -9.78
CA GLU A 113 12.75 -36.29 -8.31
C GLU A 113 13.51 -35.02 -7.93
N ASP A 114 14.60 -34.73 -8.62
CA ASP A 114 15.40 -33.53 -8.39
C ASP A 114 14.63 -32.24 -8.75
N GLU A 115 13.90 -32.25 -9.85
CA GLU A 115 13.05 -31.11 -10.26
C GLU A 115 11.92 -30.90 -9.25
N ARG A 116 11.29 -31.97 -8.79
CA ARG A 116 10.25 -31.90 -7.76
C ARG A 116 10.77 -31.29 -6.46
N LEU A 117 11.95 -31.70 -6.02
CA LEU A 117 12.61 -31.13 -4.84
C LEU A 117 12.95 -29.66 -5.02
N ALA A 118 13.38 -29.26 -6.24
CA ALA A 118 13.64 -27.86 -6.56
C ALA A 118 12.37 -26.99 -6.47
N TYR A 119 11.23 -27.47 -6.99
CA TYR A 119 9.94 -26.75 -6.87
C TYR A 119 9.44 -26.67 -5.42
N LEU A 120 9.58 -27.73 -4.64
CA LEU A 120 9.23 -27.72 -3.21
C LEU A 120 10.08 -26.72 -2.43
N ARG A 121 11.38 -26.62 -2.74
CA ARG A 121 12.26 -25.63 -2.12
C ARG A 121 11.84 -24.22 -2.49
N ARG A 122 11.59 -23.96 -3.77
CA ARG A 122 11.10 -22.64 -4.25
C ARG A 122 9.78 -22.25 -3.60
N GLN A 123 8.84 -23.19 -3.45
CA GLN A 123 7.57 -22.94 -2.77
C GLN A 123 7.80 -22.51 -1.32
N ARG A 124 8.69 -23.18 -0.59
CA ARG A 124 9.02 -22.82 0.81
C ARG A 124 9.66 -21.44 0.92
N GLU A 125 10.58 -21.10 0.02
CA GLU A 125 11.24 -19.80 -0.05
C GLU A 125 10.18 -18.69 -0.28
N CYS A 126 9.29 -18.85 -1.25
CA CYS A 126 8.21 -17.90 -1.50
C CYS A 126 7.29 -17.75 -0.30
N MET A 127 6.93 -18.84 0.38
CA MET A 127 6.09 -18.81 1.57
C MET A 127 6.76 -18.07 2.72
N SER A 128 8.07 -18.24 2.92
CA SER A 128 8.84 -17.49 3.91
C SER A 128 8.84 -15.99 3.60
N GLU A 129 9.10 -15.61 2.35
CA GLU A 129 9.05 -14.20 1.90
C GLU A 129 7.67 -13.58 2.13
N LEU A 130 6.59 -14.31 1.84
CA LEU A 130 5.22 -13.82 2.03
C LEU A 130 4.84 -13.71 3.52
N SER A 131 5.33 -14.60 4.37
CA SER A 131 5.05 -14.55 5.82
C SER A 131 5.69 -13.32 6.49
N GLU A 132 6.82 -12.84 5.97
CA GLU A 132 7.51 -11.64 6.46
C GLU A 132 6.92 -10.33 5.90
N PHE A 133 5.96 -10.43 4.97
CA PHE A 133 5.43 -9.27 4.23
C PHE A 133 4.96 -8.15 5.15
N TRP A 134 4.15 -8.49 6.16
CA TRP A 134 3.52 -7.48 7.01
C TRP A 134 4.53 -6.72 7.85
N GLU A 135 5.43 -7.43 8.48
CA GLU A 135 6.46 -6.84 9.32
C GLU A 135 7.39 -5.91 8.52
N ARG A 136 7.73 -6.32 7.30
CA ARG A 136 8.58 -5.52 6.42
C ARG A 136 7.84 -4.32 5.83
N LEU A 137 6.58 -4.47 5.47
CA LEU A 137 5.74 -3.37 4.98
C LEU A 137 5.53 -2.32 6.08
N GLU A 138 5.23 -2.73 7.30
CA GLU A 138 5.09 -1.82 8.43
C GLU A 138 6.37 -1.03 8.69
N ARG A 139 7.53 -1.67 8.64
CA ARG A 139 8.83 -0.99 8.77
C ARG A 139 9.08 0.06 7.68
N LEU A 140 8.68 -0.23 6.43
CA LEU A 140 8.82 0.69 5.31
C LEU A 140 7.83 1.86 5.39
N MET A 141 6.65 1.64 5.97
CA MET A 141 5.61 2.65 6.13
C MET A 141 5.77 3.47 7.41
N ALA A 142 6.58 3.01 8.36
CA ALA A 142 6.88 3.77 9.56
C ALA A 142 7.46 5.13 9.18
N PRO A 143 7.02 6.23 9.84
CA PRO A 143 7.59 7.54 9.57
C PRO A 143 9.09 7.47 9.85
N LYS A 144 9.88 7.76 8.81
CA LYS A 144 11.33 7.95 8.98
C LYS A 144 11.45 9.15 9.92
N HIS A 145 11.61 8.90 11.21
CA HIS A 145 11.99 9.96 12.16
C HIS A 145 13.25 10.58 11.62
N GLY A 146 13.09 11.81 11.11
CA GLY A 146 14.18 12.55 10.52
C GLY A 146 15.31 12.65 11.52
N SER A 147 16.43 12.03 11.20
CA SER A 147 17.71 12.44 11.76
C SER A 147 18.03 13.79 11.14
N HIS A 148 17.45 14.85 11.67
CA HIS A 148 18.03 16.17 11.55
C HIS A 148 19.05 16.27 12.66
N GLY A 149 20.30 15.89 12.33
CA GLY A 149 21.50 16.31 12.99
C GLY A 149 22.05 17.52 12.27
#